data_9d148678d171eeb22c000ee3688f00cd
#
_entry.id   9d148678d171eeb22c000ee3688f00cd
#
_cell.length_a   1.000
_cell.length_b   1.000
_cell.length_c   1.000
_cell.angle_alpha   90.00
_cell.angle_beta   90.00
_cell.angle_gamma   90.00
#
_symmetry.space_group_name_H-M   'P 1'
#
loop_
_entity.id
_entity.type
_entity.pdbx_description
1 polymer ?
#
loop_
_entity_poly.entity_id
_entity_poly.type
_entity_poly.pdbx_seq_one_letter_code
_entity_poly.pdbx_strand_id
1 'polypeptide(L)'
;HHTPEYDKVTWQIKKAQKQLKTATGQEKTALLQKIAQLKAVMHKTPCMSKTDKVIKYIRYADDFILGVKGDKADCERIKRQLSDFISQTLKMELWEQKTLITHSNEYARFLGYDIRVRRDQKLKPHGNHVSRTLNGSVELCIPFADKIMPFLFGKSVIRQLRDGTIEPTARKYIFRCTDLEIVSTYNSELRGICNYYSIASNFNKLQYFEYLMEYS
;
A
#
# COMPACT_ATOMS: atom_id res chain seq x y z
N HIS A 1 -11.87 17.13 -4.97
CA HIS A 1 -12.27 18.55 -4.87
C HIS A 1 -12.51 18.91 -3.41
N HIS A 2 -12.14 20.15 -3.04
CA HIS A 2 -12.43 20.66 -1.70
C HIS A 2 -13.94 20.92 -1.56
N THR A 3 -14.41 20.90 -0.31
CA THR A 3 -15.79 21.31 -0.06
C THR A 3 -15.96 22.80 -0.29
N PRO A 4 -17.11 23.26 -0.83
CA PRO A 4 -17.36 24.69 -1.05
C PRO A 4 -17.20 25.54 0.21
N GLU A 5 -17.55 24.95 1.37
CA GLU A 5 -17.41 25.60 2.68
C GLU A 5 -15.95 25.83 3.06
N TYR A 6 -15.08 24.83 2.83
CA TYR A 6 -13.65 24.93 3.08
C TYR A 6 -13.01 25.97 2.16
N ASP A 7 -13.36 25.99 0.88
CA ASP A 7 -12.86 26.96 -0.08
C ASP A 7 -13.28 28.39 0.29
N LYS A 8 -14.52 28.58 0.73
CA LYS A 8 -15.02 29.87 1.20
C LYS A 8 -14.22 30.41 2.40
N VAL A 9 -13.98 29.57 3.40
CA VAL A 9 -13.19 29.95 4.58
C VAL A 9 -11.73 30.23 4.21
N THR A 10 -11.14 29.42 3.35
CA THR A 10 -9.76 29.61 2.87
C THR A 10 -9.63 30.92 2.08
N TRP A 11 -10.60 31.25 1.26
CA TRP A 11 -10.64 32.52 0.53
C TRP A 11 -10.72 33.71 1.48
N GLN A 12 -11.57 33.64 2.52
CA GLN A 12 -11.66 34.69 3.54
C GLN A 12 -10.34 34.90 4.30
N ILE A 13 -9.64 33.83 4.64
CA ILE A 13 -8.31 33.92 5.25
C ILE A 13 -7.33 34.60 4.32
N LYS A 14 -7.27 34.21 3.05
CA LYS A 14 -6.38 34.86 2.04
C LYS A 14 -6.69 36.35 1.86
N LYS A 15 -7.97 36.70 1.85
CA LYS A 15 -8.40 38.13 1.75
C LYS A 15 -7.94 38.93 2.98
N ALA A 16 -8.17 38.40 4.20
CA ALA A 16 -7.72 39.03 5.44
C ALA A 16 -6.20 39.15 5.54
N GLN A 17 -5.45 38.13 5.08
CA GLN A 17 -4.00 38.20 5.01
C GLN A 17 -3.48 39.26 4.02
N LYS A 18 -4.18 39.45 2.91
CA LYS A 18 -3.84 40.53 1.96
C LYS A 18 -4.05 41.90 2.57
N GLN A 19 -5.16 42.11 3.30
CA GLN A 19 -5.45 43.33 4.02
C GLN A 19 -4.45 43.62 5.16
N LEU A 20 -3.98 42.55 5.82
CA LEU A 20 -2.98 42.66 6.89
C LEU A 20 -1.66 43.27 6.43
N LYS A 21 -1.29 43.13 5.15
CA LYS A 21 -0.05 43.71 4.60
C LYS A 21 -0.06 45.23 4.54
N THR A 22 -1.23 45.84 4.47
CA THR A 22 -1.42 47.30 4.34
C THR A 22 -1.97 47.96 5.61
N ALA A 23 -2.42 47.15 6.57
CA ALA A 23 -3.02 47.63 7.82
C ALA A 23 -1.99 48.06 8.87
N THR A 24 -2.27 49.14 9.61
CA THR A 24 -1.43 49.67 10.70
C THR A 24 -2.24 49.84 11.98
N GLY A 25 -1.56 49.79 13.15
CA GLY A 25 -2.16 50.08 14.45
C GLY A 25 -3.28 49.09 14.86
N GLN A 26 -4.40 49.61 15.34
CA GLN A 26 -5.51 48.82 15.89
C GLN A 26 -6.17 47.89 14.85
N GLU A 27 -6.22 48.32 13.58
CA GLU A 27 -6.74 47.48 12.50
C GLU A 27 -5.94 46.17 12.29
N LYS A 28 -4.62 46.25 12.46
CA LYS A 28 -3.75 45.09 12.36
C LYS A 28 -4.08 44.05 13.43
N THR A 29 -4.34 44.50 14.65
CA THR A 29 -4.69 43.61 15.78
C THR A 29 -6.04 42.91 15.54
N ALA A 30 -7.05 43.68 15.07
CA ALA A 30 -8.37 43.14 14.73
C ALA A 30 -8.31 42.11 13.59
N LEU A 31 -7.50 42.37 12.55
CA LEU A 31 -7.28 41.42 11.45
C LEU A 31 -6.57 40.14 11.90
N LEU A 32 -5.61 40.22 12.80
CA LEU A 32 -4.94 39.03 13.37
C LEU A 32 -5.92 38.17 14.16
N GLN A 33 -6.77 38.78 14.99
CA GLN A 33 -7.82 38.04 15.72
C GLN A 33 -8.82 37.38 14.76
N LYS A 34 -9.25 38.09 13.72
CA LYS A 34 -10.13 37.53 12.68
C LYS A 34 -9.50 36.36 11.93
N ILE A 35 -8.23 36.46 11.57
CA ILE A 35 -7.48 35.34 10.94
C ILE A 35 -7.40 34.15 11.87
N ALA A 36 -7.14 34.37 13.16
CA ALA A 36 -7.11 33.27 14.14
C ALA A 36 -8.45 32.55 14.27
N GLN A 37 -9.56 33.32 14.33
CA GLN A 37 -10.91 32.76 14.35
C GLN A 37 -11.24 31.96 13.07
N LEU A 38 -10.94 32.52 11.90
CA LEU A 38 -11.15 31.83 10.61
C LEU A 38 -10.31 30.56 10.49
N LYS A 39 -9.07 30.55 10.98
CA LYS A 39 -8.24 29.33 11.04
C LYS A 39 -8.84 28.27 11.96
N ALA A 40 -9.40 28.65 13.11
CA ALA A 40 -10.10 27.72 14.00
C ALA A 40 -11.33 27.09 13.33
N VAL A 41 -12.10 27.88 12.56
CA VAL A 41 -13.22 27.38 11.75
C VAL A 41 -12.72 26.45 10.65
N MET A 42 -11.66 26.83 9.92
CA MET A 42 -11.07 26.02 8.87
C MET A 42 -10.63 24.63 9.37
N HIS A 43 -10.03 24.56 10.57
CA HIS A 43 -9.62 23.28 11.16
C HIS A 43 -10.79 22.36 11.53
N LYS A 44 -11.97 22.91 11.76
CA LYS A 44 -13.19 22.16 12.05
C LYS A 44 -13.98 21.81 10.77
N THR A 45 -13.74 22.51 9.68
CA THR A 45 -14.46 22.29 8.41
C THR A 45 -13.81 21.13 7.63
N PRO A 46 -14.58 20.13 7.18
CA PRO A 46 -14.06 19.04 6.36
C PRO A 46 -13.47 19.59 5.05
N CYS A 47 -12.21 19.32 4.80
CA CYS A 47 -11.50 19.76 3.59
C CYS A 47 -12.02 19.07 2.33
N MET A 48 -12.43 17.80 2.45
CA MET A 48 -12.86 16.96 1.33
C MET A 48 -14.30 16.51 1.51
N SER A 49 -15.05 16.47 0.42
CA SER A 49 -16.40 15.90 0.42
C SER A 49 -16.35 14.43 0.80
N LYS A 50 -17.15 14.01 1.79
CA LYS A 50 -17.27 12.60 2.18
C LYS A 50 -18.14 11.78 1.21
N THR A 51 -18.81 12.44 0.27
CA THR A 51 -19.88 11.85 -0.53
C THR A 51 -19.43 11.13 -1.80
N ASP A 52 -18.18 11.32 -2.23
CA ASP A 52 -17.74 10.69 -3.47
C ASP A 52 -17.33 9.23 -3.22
N LYS A 53 -18.28 8.33 -3.46
CA LYS A 53 -17.98 6.89 -3.57
C LYS A 53 -17.18 6.69 -4.85
N VAL A 54 -15.98 6.16 -4.73
CA VAL A 54 -15.08 5.93 -5.87
C VAL A 54 -14.76 4.46 -5.94
N ILE A 55 -14.86 3.90 -7.13
CA ILE A 55 -14.41 2.54 -7.44
C ILE A 55 -13.23 2.64 -8.40
N LYS A 56 -12.16 1.96 -8.07
CA LYS A 56 -11.00 1.74 -8.95
C LYS A 56 -10.93 0.25 -9.28
N TYR A 57 -10.80 -0.05 -10.56
CA TYR A 57 -10.75 -1.41 -11.07
C TYR A 57 -9.43 -1.64 -11.79
N ILE A 58 -8.76 -2.74 -11.46
CA ILE A 58 -7.57 -3.22 -12.15
C ILE A 58 -7.77 -4.70 -12.46
N ARG A 59 -7.48 -5.10 -13.67
CA ARG A 59 -7.57 -6.48 -14.14
C ARG A 59 -6.26 -6.91 -14.80
N TYR A 60 -5.89 -8.14 -14.55
CA TYR A 60 -4.81 -8.82 -15.25
C TYR A 60 -5.26 -10.25 -15.56
N ALA A 61 -5.44 -10.56 -16.84
CA ALA A 61 -6.04 -11.82 -17.31
C ALA A 61 -7.36 -12.13 -16.58
N ASP A 62 -7.41 -13.20 -15.80
CA ASP A 62 -8.59 -13.65 -15.05
C ASP A 62 -8.66 -13.01 -13.64
N ASP A 63 -7.54 -12.49 -13.15
CA ASP A 63 -7.47 -11.86 -11.83
C ASP A 63 -7.89 -10.39 -11.89
N PHE A 64 -8.62 -9.92 -10.88
CA PHE A 64 -8.95 -8.51 -10.74
C PHE A 64 -8.95 -8.06 -9.29
N ILE A 65 -8.75 -6.76 -9.08
CA ILE A 65 -8.87 -6.11 -7.78
C ILE A 65 -9.72 -4.85 -7.90
N LEU A 66 -10.62 -4.65 -6.93
CA LEU A 66 -11.48 -3.47 -6.81
C LEU A 66 -11.10 -2.69 -5.56
N GLY A 67 -10.64 -1.45 -5.74
CA GLY A 67 -10.50 -0.51 -4.64
C GLY A 67 -11.79 0.31 -4.48
N VAL A 68 -12.49 0.14 -3.37
CA VAL A 68 -13.77 0.83 -3.10
C VAL A 68 -13.58 1.85 -1.98
N LYS A 69 -13.90 3.12 -2.27
CA LYS A 69 -14.06 4.15 -1.25
C LYS A 69 -15.53 4.18 -0.84
N GLY A 70 -15.87 3.43 0.21
CA GLY A 70 -17.24 3.26 0.70
C GLY A 70 -17.25 2.46 1.99
N ASP A 71 -18.42 2.06 2.44
CA ASP A 71 -18.61 1.18 3.58
C ASP A 71 -18.61 -0.31 3.17
N LYS A 72 -18.68 -1.20 4.16
CA LYS A 72 -18.71 -2.64 3.91
C LYS A 72 -19.96 -3.06 3.13
N ALA A 73 -21.11 -2.43 3.41
CA ALA A 73 -22.38 -2.71 2.72
C ALA A 73 -22.29 -2.36 1.22
N ASP A 74 -21.58 -1.27 0.87
CA ASP A 74 -21.30 -0.95 -0.54
C ASP A 74 -20.47 -2.05 -1.22
N CYS A 75 -19.44 -2.54 -0.54
CA CYS A 75 -18.59 -3.62 -1.08
C CYS A 75 -19.39 -4.92 -1.29
N GLU A 76 -20.25 -5.28 -0.35
CA GLU A 76 -21.11 -6.45 -0.46
C GLU A 76 -22.14 -6.33 -1.58
N ARG A 77 -22.69 -5.13 -1.78
CA ARG A 77 -23.59 -4.84 -2.89
C ARG A 77 -22.86 -4.97 -4.24
N ILE A 78 -21.67 -4.40 -4.35
CA ILE A 78 -20.85 -4.49 -5.57
C ILE A 78 -20.48 -5.95 -5.86
N LYS A 79 -20.09 -6.71 -4.84
CA LYS A 79 -19.76 -8.14 -4.99
C LYS A 79 -20.96 -8.92 -5.53
N ARG A 80 -22.18 -8.69 -5.03
CA ARG A 80 -23.40 -9.34 -5.52
C ARG A 80 -23.69 -8.96 -6.96
N GLN A 81 -23.68 -7.66 -7.29
CA GLN A 81 -23.90 -7.19 -8.66
C GLN A 81 -22.90 -7.77 -9.66
N LEU A 82 -21.63 -7.92 -9.23
CA LEU A 82 -20.60 -8.52 -10.05
C LEU A 82 -20.84 -10.01 -10.27
N SER A 83 -21.23 -10.75 -9.22
CA SER A 83 -21.59 -12.17 -9.30
C SER A 83 -22.76 -12.39 -10.23
N ASP A 84 -23.83 -11.60 -10.12
CA ASP A 84 -25.01 -11.67 -10.96
C ASP A 84 -24.66 -11.38 -12.44
N PHE A 85 -23.84 -10.37 -12.68
CA PHE A 85 -23.39 -10.03 -14.04
C PHE A 85 -22.58 -11.17 -14.68
N ILE A 86 -21.61 -11.72 -13.94
CA ILE A 86 -20.74 -12.81 -14.42
C ILE A 86 -21.59 -14.06 -14.74
N SER A 87 -22.52 -14.41 -13.85
CA SER A 87 -23.39 -15.55 -14.02
C SER A 87 -24.38 -15.39 -15.18
N GLN A 88 -25.07 -14.25 -15.25
CA GLN A 88 -26.12 -14.02 -16.23
C GLN A 88 -25.58 -13.69 -17.62
N THR A 89 -24.53 -12.86 -17.71
CA THR A 89 -24.02 -12.35 -18.98
C THR A 89 -22.92 -13.22 -19.55
N LEU A 90 -21.96 -13.64 -18.71
CA LEU A 90 -20.79 -14.39 -19.15
C LEU A 90 -20.98 -15.92 -19.01
N LYS A 91 -22.07 -16.36 -18.35
CA LYS A 91 -22.35 -17.79 -18.08
C LYS A 91 -21.19 -18.47 -17.34
N MET A 92 -20.53 -17.73 -16.47
CA MET A 92 -19.40 -18.17 -15.65
C MET A 92 -19.77 -18.05 -14.17
N GLU A 93 -19.06 -18.75 -13.30
CA GLU A 93 -19.25 -18.65 -11.86
C GLU A 93 -18.08 -17.88 -11.22
N LEU A 94 -18.42 -16.97 -10.34
CA LEU A 94 -17.43 -16.28 -9.51
C LEU A 94 -17.04 -17.21 -8.36
N TRP A 95 -15.74 -17.52 -8.23
CA TRP A 95 -15.29 -18.36 -7.13
C TRP A 95 -15.33 -17.59 -5.81
N GLU A 96 -16.38 -17.84 -5.03
CA GLU A 96 -16.67 -17.09 -3.79
C GLU A 96 -15.56 -17.16 -2.75
N GLN A 97 -14.90 -18.32 -2.62
CA GLN A 97 -13.79 -18.52 -1.67
C GLN A 97 -12.56 -17.67 -2.01
N LYS A 98 -12.36 -17.29 -3.27
CA LYS A 98 -11.25 -16.41 -3.70
C LYS A 98 -11.66 -14.95 -3.80
N THR A 99 -12.96 -14.65 -3.88
CA THR A 99 -13.47 -13.29 -3.98
C THR A 99 -13.77 -12.73 -2.59
N LEU A 100 -12.75 -12.19 -1.96
CA LEU A 100 -12.80 -11.69 -0.59
C LEU A 100 -13.01 -10.18 -0.55
N ILE A 101 -13.70 -9.71 0.49
CA ILE A 101 -13.79 -8.29 0.86
C ILE A 101 -12.80 -8.07 2.00
N THR A 102 -11.72 -7.35 1.71
CA THR A 102 -10.64 -7.08 2.66
C THR A 102 -10.64 -5.61 3.03
N HIS A 103 -10.53 -5.29 4.31
CA HIS A 103 -10.41 -3.90 4.76
C HIS A 103 -9.07 -3.31 4.29
N SER A 104 -9.08 -2.05 3.87
CA SER A 104 -7.91 -1.39 3.26
C SER A 104 -6.63 -1.35 4.13
N ASN A 105 -6.74 -1.58 5.44
CA ASN A 105 -5.58 -1.68 6.35
C ASN A 105 -4.97 -3.09 6.37
N GLU A 106 -5.72 -4.08 5.91
CA GLU A 106 -5.31 -5.47 5.85
C GLU A 106 -4.71 -5.78 4.48
N TYR A 107 -3.99 -6.89 4.40
CA TYR A 107 -3.37 -7.31 3.16
C TYR A 107 -4.36 -8.07 2.28
N ALA A 108 -4.58 -7.55 1.07
CA ALA A 108 -5.25 -8.25 -0.02
C ALA A 108 -4.20 -8.83 -0.96
N ARG A 109 -4.30 -10.12 -1.27
CA ARG A 109 -3.38 -10.79 -2.20
C ARG A 109 -3.81 -10.55 -3.64
N PHE A 110 -2.91 -10.01 -4.47
CA PHE A 110 -3.11 -9.83 -5.90
C PHE A 110 -1.78 -9.95 -6.66
N LEU A 111 -1.74 -10.78 -7.69
CA LEU A 111 -0.55 -11.02 -8.52
C LEU A 111 0.71 -11.29 -7.68
N GLY A 112 0.63 -12.13 -6.67
CA GLY A 112 1.77 -12.48 -5.82
C GLY A 112 2.26 -11.39 -4.86
N TYR A 113 1.62 -10.23 -4.82
CA TYR A 113 1.86 -9.16 -3.86
C TYR A 113 0.79 -9.13 -2.77
N ASP A 114 1.16 -8.68 -1.59
CA ASP A 114 0.26 -8.25 -0.54
C ASP A 114 0.03 -6.74 -0.67
N ILE A 115 -1.21 -6.34 -0.92
CA ILE A 115 -1.59 -4.95 -1.17
C ILE A 115 -2.38 -4.42 0.01
N ARG A 116 -2.01 -3.24 0.50
CA ARG A 116 -2.80 -2.50 1.49
C ARG A 116 -2.69 -0.99 1.28
N VAL A 117 -3.55 -0.24 1.94
CA VAL A 117 -3.44 1.22 2.02
C VAL A 117 -2.73 1.60 3.31
N ARG A 118 -1.60 2.30 3.18
CA ARG A 118 -0.83 2.77 4.34
C ARG A 118 -1.67 3.71 5.19
N ARG A 119 -1.78 3.39 6.48
CA ARG A 119 -2.36 4.25 7.51
C ARG A 119 -1.45 4.19 8.73
N ASP A 120 -0.41 5.00 8.72
CA ASP A 120 0.53 5.12 9.83
C ASP A 120 0.38 6.52 10.44
N GLN A 121 0.09 6.57 11.74
CA GLN A 121 0.00 7.84 12.49
C GLN A 121 1.35 8.26 13.09
N LYS A 122 2.41 7.46 12.89
CA LYS A 122 3.74 7.76 13.43
C LYS A 122 4.29 9.03 12.80
N LEU A 123 4.81 9.87 13.67
CA LEU A 123 5.57 11.04 13.28
C LEU A 123 7.02 10.61 13.02
N LYS A 124 7.57 11.02 11.89
CA LYS A 124 8.99 10.78 11.55
C LYS A 124 9.78 12.07 11.73
N PRO A 125 10.87 12.05 12.51
CA PRO A 125 11.80 13.18 12.54
C PRO A 125 12.50 13.30 11.19
N HIS A 126 12.56 14.50 10.67
CA HIS A 126 13.26 14.85 9.42
C HIS A 126 14.07 16.13 9.66
N GLY A 127 15.31 15.97 10.12
CA GLY A 127 16.13 17.08 10.62
C GLY A 127 15.45 17.79 11.81
N ASN A 128 15.29 19.10 11.71
CA ASN A 128 14.65 19.92 12.74
C ASN A 128 13.11 19.93 12.65
N HIS A 129 12.52 19.18 11.72
CA HIS A 129 11.07 19.12 11.52
C HIS A 129 10.54 17.72 11.78
N VAL A 130 9.32 17.66 12.28
CA VAL A 130 8.59 16.41 12.45
C VAL A 130 7.53 16.32 11.34
N SER A 131 7.62 15.30 10.49
CA SER A 131 6.66 15.08 9.40
C SER A 131 5.75 13.88 9.70
N ARG A 132 4.52 13.95 9.23
CA ARG A 132 3.62 12.80 9.22
C ARG A 132 4.02 11.83 8.11
N THR A 133 3.86 10.54 8.37
CA THR A 133 3.98 9.54 7.31
C THR A 133 2.89 9.77 6.25
N LEU A 134 3.23 9.57 4.98
CA LEU A 134 2.28 9.69 3.88
C LEU A 134 1.21 8.62 4.02
N ASN A 135 0.00 9.05 4.39
CA ASN A 135 -1.17 8.19 4.52
C ASN A 135 -1.98 8.16 3.22
N GLY A 136 -2.70 7.05 2.99
CA GLY A 136 -3.55 6.88 1.82
C GLY A 136 -2.82 6.38 0.57
N SER A 137 -1.49 6.18 0.63
CA SER A 137 -0.75 5.53 -0.45
C SER A 137 -0.96 4.01 -0.43
N VAL A 138 -1.02 3.43 -1.62
CA VAL A 138 -1.05 1.97 -1.78
C VAL A 138 0.36 1.42 -1.57
N GLU A 139 0.48 0.42 -0.72
CA GLU A 139 1.71 -0.35 -0.51
C GLU A 139 1.59 -1.71 -1.17
N LEU A 140 2.61 -2.07 -1.94
CA LEU A 140 2.83 -3.42 -2.46
C LEU A 140 3.91 -4.07 -1.62
N CYS A 141 3.60 -5.18 -0.98
CA CYS A 141 4.54 -5.88 -0.10
C CYS A 141 4.82 -7.29 -0.63
N ILE A 142 6.02 -7.76 -0.38
CA ILE A 142 6.43 -9.14 -0.63
C ILE A 142 5.79 -10.01 0.47
N PRO A 143 4.99 -11.01 0.13
CA PRO A 143 4.50 -12.00 1.08
C PRO A 143 5.60 -13.02 1.40
N PHE A 144 6.59 -12.61 2.18
CA PHE A 144 7.82 -13.35 2.38
C PHE A 144 7.57 -14.75 2.94
N ALA A 145 6.72 -14.86 3.95
CA ALA A 145 6.39 -16.15 4.58
C ALA A 145 5.66 -17.11 3.62
N ASP A 146 4.75 -16.58 2.78
CA ASP A 146 3.88 -17.41 1.95
C ASP A 146 4.46 -17.72 0.55
N LYS A 147 5.43 -16.93 0.09
CA LYS A 147 6.01 -17.09 -1.26
C LYS A 147 7.50 -17.36 -1.24
N ILE A 148 8.28 -16.57 -0.50
CA ILE A 148 9.74 -16.71 -0.51
C ILE A 148 10.19 -17.93 0.31
N MET A 149 9.63 -18.09 1.51
CA MET A 149 9.99 -19.25 2.36
C MET A 149 9.65 -20.59 1.71
N PRO A 150 8.44 -20.83 1.17
CA PRO A 150 8.15 -22.07 0.45
C PRO A 150 9.02 -22.29 -0.79
N PHE A 151 9.40 -21.22 -1.51
CA PHE A 151 10.36 -21.30 -2.62
C PHE A 151 11.72 -21.82 -2.13
N LEU A 152 12.27 -21.24 -1.06
CA LEU A 152 13.55 -21.65 -0.49
C LEU A 152 13.55 -23.12 0.00
N PHE A 153 12.48 -23.53 0.68
CA PHE A 153 12.29 -24.94 1.07
C PHE A 153 12.18 -25.87 -0.13
N GLY A 154 11.34 -25.49 -1.11
CA GLY A 154 11.12 -26.28 -2.33
C GLY A 154 12.38 -26.45 -3.18
N LYS A 155 13.28 -25.47 -3.13
CA LYS A 155 14.59 -25.50 -3.80
C LYS A 155 15.70 -26.10 -2.95
N SER A 156 15.39 -26.57 -1.73
CA SER A 156 16.36 -27.10 -0.76
C SER A 156 17.52 -26.14 -0.45
N VAL A 157 17.24 -24.84 -0.50
CA VAL A 157 18.18 -23.78 -0.11
C VAL A 157 18.31 -23.70 1.40
N ILE A 158 17.21 -24.00 2.10
CA ILE A 158 17.12 -23.92 3.56
C ILE A 158 16.55 -25.21 4.15
N ARG A 159 16.89 -25.44 5.41
CA ARG A 159 16.24 -26.46 6.24
C ARG A 159 15.80 -25.87 7.57
N GLN A 160 14.81 -26.47 8.18
CA GLN A 160 14.37 -26.14 9.53
C GLN A 160 14.94 -27.16 10.51
N LEU A 161 15.60 -26.68 11.54
CA LEU A 161 16.11 -27.49 12.63
C LEU A 161 14.99 -27.84 13.62
N ARG A 162 15.29 -28.77 14.56
CA ARG A 162 14.32 -29.23 15.58
C ARG A 162 13.86 -28.13 16.53
N ASP A 163 14.68 -27.11 16.74
CA ASP A 163 14.39 -25.92 17.55
C ASP A 163 13.58 -24.85 16.80
N GLY A 164 13.24 -25.10 15.52
CA GLY A 164 12.52 -24.15 14.66
C GLY A 164 13.43 -23.18 13.91
N THR A 165 14.72 -23.17 14.18
CA THR A 165 15.69 -22.31 13.48
C THR A 165 15.81 -22.69 12.01
N ILE A 166 15.95 -21.68 11.15
CA ILE A 166 16.14 -21.86 9.70
C ILE A 166 17.61 -21.61 9.39
N GLU A 167 18.23 -22.54 8.70
CA GLU A 167 19.60 -22.40 8.23
C GLU A 167 19.76 -22.77 6.76
N PRO A 168 20.73 -22.15 6.05
CA PRO A 168 21.09 -22.52 4.69
C PRO A 168 21.60 -23.96 4.61
N THR A 169 21.36 -24.61 3.48
CA THR A 169 21.86 -25.98 3.25
C THR A 169 22.26 -26.18 1.79
N ALA A 170 23.30 -26.97 1.58
CA ALA A 170 23.79 -27.25 0.22
C ALA A 170 22.72 -27.99 -0.62
N ARG A 171 22.53 -27.51 -1.84
CA ARG A 171 21.56 -28.02 -2.83
C ARG A 171 22.09 -29.26 -3.52
N LYS A 172 21.87 -30.43 -2.95
CA LYS A 172 22.46 -31.72 -3.42
C LYS A 172 22.19 -32.05 -4.89
N TYR A 173 21.08 -31.61 -5.44
CA TYR A 173 20.70 -31.93 -6.82
C TYR A 173 21.53 -31.19 -7.90
N ILE A 174 22.21 -30.07 -7.56
CA ILE A 174 23.10 -29.35 -8.46
C ILE A 174 24.58 -29.67 -8.21
N PHE A 175 24.88 -30.53 -7.26
CA PHE A 175 26.26 -30.90 -6.89
C PHE A 175 27.07 -31.50 -8.04
N ARG A 176 26.41 -32.11 -9.03
CA ARG A 176 27.07 -32.70 -10.22
C ARG A 176 27.20 -31.72 -11.38
N CYS A 177 26.68 -30.51 -11.25
CA CYS A 177 26.79 -29.47 -12.27
C CYS A 177 28.17 -28.82 -12.21
N THR A 178 28.59 -28.17 -13.30
CA THR A 178 29.80 -27.35 -13.31
C THR A 178 29.61 -26.09 -12.47
N ASP A 179 30.68 -25.49 -11.98
CA ASP A 179 30.63 -24.24 -11.19
C ASP A 179 29.87 -23.15 -11.93
N LEU A 180 30.04 -23.05 -13.26
CA LEU A 180 29.35 -22.09 -14.09
C LEU A 180 27.82 -22.32 -14.10
N GLU A 181 27.39 -23.56 -14.19
CA GLU A 181 25.97 -23.92 -14.17
C GLU A 181 25.35 -23.65 -12.79
N ILE A 182 26.09 -23.93 -11.71
CA ILE A 182 25.67 -23.64 -10.34
C ILE A 182 25.45 -22.14 -10.19
N VAL A 183 26.46 -21.32 -10.47
CA VAL A 183 26.39 -19.87 -10.35
C VAL A 183 25.31 -19.28 -11.26
N SER A 184 25.16 -19.77 -12.48
CA SER A 184 24.12 -19.35 -13.42
C SER A 184 22.71 -19.63 -12.87
N THR A 185 22.52 -20.81 -12.24
CA THR A 185 21.23 -21.20 -11.63
C THR A 185 20.88 -20.26 -10.49
N TYR A 186 21.78 -20.02 -9.54
CA TYR A 186 21.59 -19.12 -8.42
C TYR A 186 21.30 -17.68 -8.88
N ASN A 187 22.10 -17.18 -9.83
CA ASN A 187 21.91 -15.83 -10.36
C ASN A 187 20.56 -15.68 -11.09
N SER A 188 20.12 -16.68 -11.81
CA SER A 188 18.82 -16.67 -12.50
C SER A 188 17.67 -16.59 -11.51
N GLU A 189 17.71 -17.40 -10.45
CA GLU A 189 16.68 -17.41 -9.40
C GLU A 189 16.67 -16.11 -8.60
N LEU A 190 17.84 -15.61 -8.18
CA LEU A 190 17.98 -14.32 -7.50
C LEU A 190 17.41 -13.18 -8.34
N ARG A 191 17.85 -13.06 -9.60
CA ARG A 191 17.38 -12.01 -10.51
C ARG A 191 15.88 -12.12 -10.77
N GLY A 192 15.35 -13.33 -10.93
CA GLY A 192 13.92 -13.56 -11.14
C GLY A 192 13.08 -13.00 -9.99
N ILE A 193 13.43 -13.34 -8.76
CA ILE A 193 12.73 -12.86 -7.55
C ILE A 193 12.92 -11.35 -7.36
N CYS A 194 14.16 -10.84 -7.46
CA CYS A 194 14.44 -9.43 -7.30
C CYS A 194 13.74 -8.55 -8.35
N ASN A 195 13.75 -8.96 -9.60
CA ASN A 195 13.07 -8.24 -10.68
C ASN A 195 11.56 -8.25 -10.50
N TYR A 196 10.99 -9.41 -10.13
CA TYR A 196 9.55 -9.52 -9.89
C TYR A 196 9.08 -8.61 -8.77
N TYR A 197 9.81 -8.55 -7.65
CA TYR A 197 9.46 -7.75 -6.48
C TYR A 197 10.13 -6.37 -6.43
N SER A 198 10.69 -5.88 -7.54
CA SER A 198 11.44 -4.61 -7.59
C SER A 198 10.67 -3.38 -7.13
N ILE A 199 9.35 -3.38 -7.29
CA ILE A 199 8.46 -2.27 -6.88
C ILE A 199 7.88 -2.42 -5.46
N ALA A 200 8.29 -3.45 -4.73
CA ALA A 200 7.77 -3.70 -3.39
C ALA A 200 8.29 -2.69 -2.36
N SER A 201 7.41 -2.18 -1.50
CA SER A 201 7.76 -1.24 -0.43
C SER A 201 8.70 -1.83 0.61
N ASN A 202 8.69 -3.16 0.78
CA ASN A 202 9.54 -3.91 1.70
C ASN A 202 10.63 -4.71 0.99
N PHE A 203 11.14 -4.19 -0.13
CA PHE A 203 12.18 -4.83 -0.94
C PHE A 203 13.44 -5.22 -0.14
N ASN A 204 13.77 -4.45 0.91
CA ASN A 204 14.87 -4.74 1.83
C ASN A 204 14.80 -6.14 2.48
N LYS A 205 13.62 -6.76 2.57
CA LYS A 205 13.50 -8.15 3.04
C LYS A 205 14.18 -9.16 2.13
N LEU A 206 14.42 -8.82 0.86
CA LEU A 206 15.16 -9.68 -0.06
C LEU A 206 16.65 -9.78 0.25
N GLN A 207 17.22 -8.88 1.09
CA GLN A 207 18.58 -9.05 1.59
C GLN A 207 18.74 -10.35 2.40
N TYR A 208 17.70 -10.72 3.16
CA TYR A 208 17.71 -12.01 3.87
C TYR A 208 17.57 -13.19 2.91
N PHE A 209 16.78 -13.06 1.86
CA PHE A 209 16.70 -14.06 0.80
C PHE A 209 18.06 -14.24 0.09
N GLU A 210 18.73 -13.14 -0.29
CA GLU A 210 20.06 -13.15 -0.89
C GLU A 210 21.08 -13.86 0.03
N TYR A 211 21.12 -13.48 1.30
CA TYR A 211 21.96 -14.13 2.31
C TYR A 211 21.74 -15.66 2.34
N LEU A 212 20.49 -16.13 2.39
CA LEU A 212 20.19 -17.56 2.42
C LEU A 212 20.63 -18.28 1.14
N MET A 213 20.50 -17.61 -0.01
CA MET A 213 20.96 -18.14 -1.31
C MET A 213 22.49 -18.21 -1.40
N GLU A 214 23.20 -17.22 -0.87
CA GLU A 214 24.66 -17.15 -0.89
C GLU A 214 25.32 -18.23 -0.04
N TYR A 215 24.70 -18.57 1.10
CA TYR A 215 25.23 -19.55 2.04
C TYR A 215 24.67 -20.98 1.86
N SER A 216 23.97 -21.27 0.77
CA SER A 216 23.40 -22.58 0.48
C SER A 216 24.23 -23.46 -0.48
#